data_90eb5733b6293d2c92e8923eeecacf94
#
_entry.id   90eb5733b6293d2c92e8923eeecacf94
#
_cell.length_a   1.000
_cell.length_b   1.000
_cell.length_c   1.000
_cell.angle_alpha   90.00
_cell.angle_beta   90.00
_cell.angle_gamma   90.00
#
_symmetry.space_group_name_H-M   'P 1'
#
loop_
_entity.id
_entity.type
_entity.pdbx_description
1 polymer ?
#
loop_
_entity_poly.entity_id
_entity_poly.type
_entity_poly.pdbx_seq_one_letter_code
_entity_poly.pdbx_strand_id
1 'polypeptide(L)'
;MEDMKKYENMTVQEKWSILATVANLYYNSEMTQNEIADRMYTSRSKISRMLKEARELGIVEISIKEPWERDLNLEKEIQQTYGVKTVKVVSSRDTGKEQITSRLSEVSAYYLDSVVKEKMVVGISWGNTLYHIVKYIDANNKKNIPITVVPIMGASNVKRPERDAMDLAKDLASAYGGTYQYIYAPLFVKNKELKEILVQDDTIKTALQLAQNADVILTSVGSVEYKTWENYLGESTFHLLGNKGAIGHIGGHFYDINGKEINTSLNDRMIGIGYNDLERCKNVVCVAYGEAKAAAVAGALRGGFINTLIIDSACGEKLL
;
A
#
# COMPACT_ATOMS: atom_id res chain seq x y z
N MET A 1 -10.26 43.07 15.19
CA MET A 1 -10.26 42.53 16.57
C MET A 1 -11.66 42.53 17.21
N GLU A 2 -12.53 43.51 16.94
CA GLU A 2 -13.91 43.60 17.48
C GLU A 2 -14.81 42.45 16.98
N ASP A 3 -14.73 42.07 15.72
CA ASP A 3 -15.54 40.97 15.13
C ASP A 3 -15.17 39.56 15.64
N MET A 4 -13.93 39.34 16.05
CA MET A 4 -13.53 38.05 16.64
C MET A 4 -14.12 37.88 18.05
N LYS A 5 -14.14 38.96 18.86
CA LYS A 5 -14.80 38.94 20.19
C LYS A 5 -16.30 38.70 20.08
N LYS A 6 -16.93 39.18 18.98
CA LYS A 6 -18.38 38.98 18.77
C LYS A 6 -18.69 37.51 18.40
N TYR A 7 -17.87 36.84 17.61
CA TYR A 7 -18.04 35.42 17.24
C TYR A 7 -17.80 34.49 18.44
N GLU A 8 -16.77 34.77 19.24
CA GLU A 8 -16.40 33.96 20.40
C GLU A 8 -17.50 33.99 21.51
N ASN A 9 -18.25 35.10 21.61
CA ASN A 9 -19.31 35.29 22.57
C ASN A 9 -20.69 34.81 22.12
N MET A 10 -20.81 34.24 20.91
CA MET A 10 -22.07 33.68 20.41
C MET A 10 -22.45 32.37 21.11
N THR A 11 -23.74 32.14 21.24
CA THR A 11 -24.26 30.84 21.66
C THR A 11 -23.89 29.74 20.68
N VAL A 12 -23.90 28.50 21.13
CA VAL A 12 -23.64 27.33 20.27
C VAL A 12 -24.59 27.33 19.07
N GLN A 13 -25.85 27.69 19.27
CA GLN A 13 -26.87 27.70 18.21
C GLN A 13 -26.64 28.79 17.17
N GLU A 14 -26.19 29.98 17.58
CA GLU A 14 -25.82 31.06 16.68
C GLU A 14 -24.56 30.73 15.85
N LYS A 15 -23.53 30.16 16.48
CA LYS A 15 -22.32 29.67 15.78
C LYS A 15 -22.68 28.63 14.74
N TRP A 16 -23.51 27.66 15.10
CA TRP A 16 -23.98 26.61 14.20
C TRP A 16 -24.68 27.21 12.96
N SER A 17 -25.61 28.16 13.18
CA SER A 17 -26.33 28.81 12.08
C SER A 17 -25.41 29.57 11.11
N ILE A 18 -24.42 30.29 11.64
CA ILE A 18 -23.46 31.03 10.83
C ILE A 18 -22.56 30.07 10.05
N LEU A 19 -22.05 29.02 10.70
CA LEU A 19 -21.21 28.01 10.04
C LEU A 19 -21.97 27.28 8.92
N ALA A 20 -23.24 26.93 9.15
CA ALA A 20 -24.10 26.34 8.13
C ALA A 20 -24.36 27.31 6.96
N THR A 21 -24.54 28.61 7.23
CA THR A 21 -24.70 29.64 6.18
C THR A 21 -23.44 29.76 5.33
N VAL A 22 -22.26 29.85 5.95
CA VAL A 22 -20.97 29.92 5.23
C VAL A 22 -20.74 28.66 4.40
N ALA A 23 -21.01 27.50 4.95
CA ALA A 23 -20.91 26.23 4.26
C ALA A 23 -21.84 26.15 3.05
N ASN A 24 -23.11 26.59 3.20
CA ASN A 24 -24.08 26.60 2.12
C ASN A 24 -23.67 27.53 0.97
N LEU A 25 -23.17 28.72 1.27
CA LEU A 25 -22.66 29.65 0.26
C LEU A 25 -21.46 29.04 -0.49
N TYR A 26 -20.58 28.34 0.20
CA TYR A 26 -19.38 27.75 -0.41
C TYR A 26 -19.68 26.48 -1.23
N TYR A 27 -20.40 25.50 -0.64
CA TYR A 27 -20.60 24.19 -1.25
C TYR A 27 -21.80 24.11 -2.19
N ASN A 28 -22.89 24.79 -1.88
CA ASN A 28 -24.12 24.74 -2.69
C ASN A 28 -24.26 25.91 -3.67
N SER A 29 -23.79 27.10 -3.28
CA SER A 29 -23.86 28.30 -4.13
C SER A 29 -22.56 28.56 -4.90
N GLU A 30 -21.55 27.69 -4.76
CA GLU A 30 -20.25 27.73 -5.46
C GLU A 30 -19.50 29.08 -5.33
N MET A 31 -19.81 29.85 -4.29
CA MET A 31 -19.12 31.12 -4.04
C MET A 31 -17.68 30.88 -3.57
N THR A 32 -16.75 31.68 -4.04
CA THR A 32 -15.37 31.66 -3.54
C THR A 32 -15.28 32.19 -2.11
N GLN A 33 -14.23 31.81 -1.38
CA GLN A 33 -14.01 32.33 -0.02
C GLN A 33 -13.88 33.86 0.02
N ASN A 34 -13.42 34.51 -1.06
CA ASN A 34 -13.35 35.96 -1.16
C ASN A 34 -14.73 36.57 -1.28
N GLU A 35 -15.58 36.08 -2.19
CA GLU A 35 -16.94 36.57 -2.36
C GLU A 35 -17.80 36.40 -1.10
N ILE A 36 -17.61 35.27 -0.37
CA ILE A 36 -18.28 35.06 0.90
C ILE A 36 -17.77 36.06 1.94
N ALA A 37 -16.46 36.32 1.99
CA ALA A 37 -15.84 37.26 2.90
C ALA A 37 -16.40 38.70 2.67
N ASP A 38 -16.50 39.11 1.42
CA ASP A 38 -17.04 40.42 1.03
C ASP A 38 -18.52 40.51 1.41
N ARG A 39 -19.33 39.49 1.11
CA ARG A 39 -20.76 39.43 1.42
C ARG A 39 -21.06 39.48 2.91
N MET A 40 -20.16 38.84 3.72
CA MET A 40 -20.30 38.76 5.17
C MET A 40 -19.50 39.83 5.93
N TYR A 41 -18.93 40.80 5.21
CA TYR A 41 -18.11 41.88 5.77
C TYR A 41 -17.00 41.37 6.71
N THR A 42 -16.28 40.34 6.25
CA THR A 42 -15.23 39.69 7.03
C THR A 42 -13.99 39.37 6.18
N SER A 43 -12.98 38.69 6.74
CA SER A 43 -11.79 38.32 6.01
C SER A 43 -11.88 36.91 5.42
N ARG A 44 -11.20 36.67 4.25
CA ARG A 44 -11.08 35.34 3.66
C ARG A 44 -10.52 34.31 4.66
N SER A 45 -9.54 34.71 5.48
CA SER A 45 -8.93 33.81 6.48
C SER A 45 -9.93 33.37 7.54
N LYS A 46 -10.92 34.22 7.87
CA LYS A 46 -11.99 33.87 8.81
C LYS A 46 -12.97 32.89 8.16
N ILE A 47 -13.37 33.11 6.91
CA ILE A 47 -14.21 32.18 6.14
C ILE A 47 -13.53 30.80 6.05
N SER A 48 -12.23 30.75 5.73
CA SER A 48 -11.47 29.49 5.67
C SER A 48 -11.51 28.72 7.02
N ARG A 49 -11.36 29.44 8.16
CA ARG A 49 -11.47 28.82 9.49
C ARG A 49 -12.89 28.34 9.79
N MET A 50 -13.90 29.11 9.43
CA MET A 50 -15.31 28.73 9.62
C MET A 50 -15.68 27.48 8.82
N LEU A 51 -15.19 27.35 7.57
CA LEU A 51 -15.39 26.15 6.76
C LEU A 51 -14.68 24.92 7.34
N LYS A 52 -13.51 25.11 7.95
CA LYS A 52 -12.81 24.04 8.68
C LYS A 52 -13.60 23.61 9.92
N GLU A 53 -14.04 24.58 10.72
CA GLU A 53 -14.85 24.34 11.94
C GLU A 53 -16.20 23.67 11.60
N ALA A 54 -16.84 24.06 10.49
CA ALA A 54 -18.07 23.41 10.03
C ALA A 54 -17.89 21.92 9.70
N ARG A 55 -16.73 21.53 9.19
CA ARG A 55 -16.37 20.13 8.96
C ARG A 55 -16.06 19.40 10.27
N GLU A 56 -15.30 20.02 11.15
CA GLU A 56 -14.92 19.44 12.45
C GLU A 56 -16.16 19.20 13.34
N LEU A 57 -17.18 20.05 13.24
CA LEU A 57 -18.45 19.92 13.97
C LEU A 57 -19.49 19.04 13.25
N GLY A 58 -19.19 18.48 12.10
CA GLY A 58 -20.13 17.64 11.35
C GLY A 58 -21.29 18.40 10.69
N ILE A 59 -21.22 19.74 10.59
CA ILE A 59 -22.21 20.57 9.86
C ILE A 59 -22.10 20.32 8.35
N VAL A 60 -20.89 19.97 7.89
CA VAL A 60 -20.58 19.60 6.50
C VAL A 60 -20.06 18.18 6.50
N GLU A 61 -20.77 17.30 5.84
CA GLU A 61 -20.32 15.96 5.49
C GLU A 61 -19.97 15.92 4.00
N ILE A 62 -18.72 15.61 3.67
CA ILE A 62 -18.29 15.48 2.28
C ILE A 62 -18.22 14.00 1.97
N SER A 63 -19.10 13.51 1.11
CA SER A 63 -19.04 12.17 0.55
C SER A 63 -18.45 12.23 -0.86
N ILE A 64 -17.27 11.63 -1.04
CA ILE A 64 -16.65 11.47 -2.35
C ILE A 64 -17.07 10.12 -2.88
N LYS A 65 -17.84 10.10 -3.98
CA LYS A 65 -18.16 8.86 -4.68
C LYS A 65 -16.93 8.42 -5.47
N GLU A 66 -16.22 7.45 -4.94
CA GLU A 66 -15.17 6.76 -5.70
C GLU A 66 -15.82 5.76 -6.69
N PRO A 67 -15.15 5.41 -7.80
CA PRO A 67 -15.70 4.47 -8.79
C PRO A 67 -15.87 3.04 -8.25
N TRP A 68 -15.39 2.76 -7.05
CA TRP A 68 -15.53 1.49 -6.32
C TRP A 68 -16.13 1.71 -4.94
N GLU A 69 -16.87 0.72 -4.47
CA GLU A 69 -17.42 0.71 -3.12
C GLU A 69 -16.33 0.33 -2.11
N ARG A 70 -16.08 1.20 -1.15
CA ARG A 70 -15.12 1.00 -0.05
C ARG A 70 -15.85 0.89 1.30
N ASP A 71 -15.31 0.07 2.18
CA ASP A 71 -15.76 0.00 3.57
C ASP A 71 -14.91 0.93 4.46
N LEU A 72 -15.36 2.18 4.56
CA LEU A 72 -14.65 3.22 5.33
C LEU A 72 -14.63 2.95 6.84
N ASN A 73 -15.63 2.23 7.37
CA ASN A 73 -15.65 1.86 8.78
C ASN A 73 -14.58 0.82 9.08
N LEU A 74 -14.51 -0.22 8.26
CA LEU A 74 -13.51 -1.28 8.38
C LEU A 74 -12.08 -0.73 8.19
N GLU A 75 -11.88 0.22 7.26
CA GLU A 75 -10.60 0.92 7.11
C GLU A 75 -10.16 1.60 8.41
N LYS A 76 -11.07 2.36 9.04
CA LYS A 76 -10.80 3.08 10.28
C LYS A 76 -10.51 2.13 11.45
N GLU A 77 -11.27 1.05 11.58
CA GLU A 77 -11.07 0.06 12.63
C GLU A 77 -9.70 -0.63 12.49
N ILE A 78 -9.32 -1.05 11.27
CA ILE A 78 -8.01 -1.65 11.00
C ILE A 78 -6.87 -0.63 11.29
N GLN A 79 -7.03 0.63 10.87
CA GLN A 79 -6.05 1.68 11.17
C GLN A 79 -5.86 1.86 12.69
N GLN A 80 -6.93 1.87 13.45
CA GLN A 80 -6.88 2.02 14.91
C GLN A 80 -6.26 0.79 15.60
N THR A 81 -6.60 -0.41 15.15
CA THR A 81 -6.13 -1.67 15.74
C THR A 81 -4.63 -1.89 15.50
N TYR A 82 -4.14 -1.60 14.31
CA TYR A 82 -2.76 -1.91 13.91
C TYR A 82 -1.85 -0.69 13.82
N GLY A 83 -2.35 0.54 13.94
CA GLY A 83 -1.55 1.76 13.78
C GLY A 83 -1.03 1.99 12.38
N VAL A 84 -1.55 1.30 11.37
CA VAL A 84 -1.12 1.41 9.98
C VAL A 84 -1.55 2.75 9.37
N LYS A 85 -0.66 3.39 8.62
CA LYS A 85 -0.85 4.75 8.11
C LYS A 85 -2.02 4.89 7.13
N THR A 86 -2.15 3.95 6.21
CA THR A 86 -3.16 3.99 5.15
C THR A 86 -3.78 2.62 4.98
N VAL A 87 -5.12 2.56 5.01
CA VAL A 87 -5.89 1.37 4.69
C VAL A 87 -6.91 1.72 3.61
N LYS A 88 -7.09 0.83 2.65
CA LYS A 88 -8.16 0.86 1.66
C LYS A 88 -8.82 -0.51 1.62
N VAL A 89 -10.11 -0.57 1.89
CA VAL A 89 -10.89 -1.80 1.89
C VAL A 89 -11.93 -1.74 0.79
N VAL A 90 -11.76 -2.61 -0.21
CA VAL A 90 -12.73 -2.76 -1.32
C VAL A 90 -13.83 -3.71 -0.89
N SER A 91 -15.09 -3.32 -1.06
CA SER A 91 -16.23 -4.19 -0.77
C SER A 91 -16.18 -5.44 -1.65
N SER A 92 -16.25 -6.61 -1.01
CA SER A 92 -16.30 -7.92 -1.67
C SER A 92 -17.71 -8.57 -1.59
N ARG A 93 -18.68 -7.85 -1.03
CA ARG A 93 -20.06 -8.36 -0.90
C ARG A 93 -20.65 -8.61 -2.28
N ASP A 94 -21.20 -9.80 -2.47
CA ASP A 94 -21.84 -10.26 -3.72
C ASP A 94 -20.93 -10.15 -4.97
N THR A 95 -19.60 -10.19 -4.76
CA THR A 95 -18.62 -9.94 -5.82
C THR A 95 -17.79 -11.20 -6.09
N GLY A 96 -17.72 -11.62 -7.35
CA GLY A 96 -16.87 -12.74 -7.76
C GLY A 96 -15.37 -12.40 -7.71
N LYS A 97 -14.52 -13.43 -7.58
CA LYS A 97 -13.08 -13.31 -7.44
C LYS A 97 -12.41 -12.43 -8.52
N GLU A 98 -12.84 -12.54 -9.76
CA GLU A 98 -12.29 -11.77 -10.88
C GLU A 98 -12.60 -10.28 -10.74
N GLN A 99 -13.82 -9.94 -10.32
CA GLN A 99 -14.23 -8.56 -10.09
C GLN A 99 -13.50 -7.95 -8.89
N ILE A 100 -13.29 -8.71 -7.79
CA ILE A 100 -12.50 -8.27 -6.64
C ILE A 100 -11.07 -7.98 -7.09
N THR A 101 -10.45 -8.87 -7.86
CA THR A 101 -9.10 -8.70 -8.38
C THR A 101 -9.00 -7.44 -9.26
N SER A 102 -9.99 -7.21 -10.13
CA SER A 102 -10.05 -6.01 -10.97
C SER A 102 -10.16 -4.73 -10.15
N ARG A 103 -11.08 -4.68 -9.18
CA ARG A 103 -11.27 -3.51 -8.28
C ARG A 103 -10.03 -3.22 -7.45
N LEU A 104 -9.40 -4.25 -6.88
CA LEU A 104 -8.15 -4.09 -6.13
C LEU A 104 -7.00 -3.59 -7.02
N SER A 105 -6.94 -4.07 -8.26
CA SER A 105 -5.93 -3.59 -9.22
C SER A 105 -6.13 -2.12 -9.54
N GLU A 106 -7.37 -1.70 -9.75
CA GLU A 106 -7.75 -0.31 -9.98
C GLU A 106 -7.40 0.58 -8.79
N VAL A 107 -7.85 0.23 -7.58
CA VAL A 107 -7.54 0.99 -6.34
C VAL A 107 -6.04 1.09 -6.11
N SER A 108 -5.30 0.01 -6.35
CA SER A 108 -3.85 -0.03 -6.21
C SER A 108 -3.14 0.86 -7.23
N ALA A 109 -3.61 0.87 -8.48
CA ALA A 109 -3.10 1.73 -9.54
C ALA A 109 -3.31 3.21 -9.20
N TYR A 110 -4.52 3.60 -8.78
CA TYR A 110 -4.81 4.98 -8.35
C TYR A 110 -3.97 5.40 -7.15
N TYR A 111 -3.79 4.49 -6.18
CA TYR A 111 -2.94 4.78 -5.03
C TYR A 111 -1.48 4.97 -5.47
N LEU A 112 -0.95 4.07 -6.28
CA LEU A 112 0.43 4.17 -6.77
C LEU A 112 0.64 5.47 -7.55
N ASP A 113 -0.29 5.83 -8.44
CA ASP A 113 -0.30 7.09 -9.19
C ASP A 113 -0.31 8.36 -8.30
N SER A 114 -0.85 8.25 -7.09
CA SER A 114 -0.91 9.36 -6.14
C SER A 114 0.39 9.56 -5.35
N VAL A 115 1.22 8.52 -5.26
CA VAL A 115 2.45 8.57 -4.44
C VAL A 115 3.73 8.58 -5.26
N VAL A 116 3.72 8.05 -6.49
CA VAL A 116 4.91 8.06 -7.37
C VAL A 116 5.15 9.44 -7.97
N LYS A 117 6.43 9.78 -8.12
CA LYS A 117 6.90 11.01 -8.76
C LYS A 117 8.07 10.66 -9.67
N GLU A 118 8.37 11.56 -10.61
CA GLU A 118 9.55 11.43 -11.47
C GLU A 118 10.82 11.15 -10.68
N LYS A 119 11.66 10.29 -11.20
CA LYS A 119 12.96 9.87 -10.64
C LYS A 119 12.87 9.03 -9.35
N MET A 120 11.69 8.70 -8.86
CA MET A 120 11.56 7.77 -7.75
C MET A 120 11.96 6.35 -8.14
N VAL A 121 12.45 5.61 -7.15
CA VAL A 121 12.71 4.19 -7.24
C VAL A 121 11.52 3.43 -6.67
N VAL A 122 10.96 2.52 -7.47
CA VAL A 122 9.85 1.64 -7.05
C VAL A 122 10.35 0.20 -6.97
N GLY A 123 10.35 -0.34 -5.77
CA GLY A 123 10.58 -1.75 -5.53
C GLY A 123 9.33 -2.58 -5.83
N ILE A 124 9.47 -3.75 -6.44
CA ILE A 124 8.34 -4.66 -6.70
C ILE A 124 8.69 -6.10 -6.32
N SER A 125 7.75 -6.79 -5.68
CA SER A 125 7.83 -8.23 -5.46
C SER A 125 7.15 -9.01 -6.58
N TRP A 126 6.99 -10.31 -6.43
CA TRP A 126 6.36 -11.20 -7.41
C TRP A 126 4.96 -11.66 -6.99
N GLY A 127 4.22 -12.22 -7.91
CA GLY A 127 2.98 -12.94 -7.63
C GLY A 127 1.77 -12.49 -8.42
N ASN A 128 0.72 -13.30 -8.31
CA ASN A 128 -0.52 -13.13 -9.08
C ASN A 128 -1.21 -11.79 -8.82
N THR A 129 -1.25 -11.34 -7.57
CA THR A 129 -1.87 -10.05 -7.21
C THR A 129 -1.18 -8.89 -7.92
N LEU A 130 0.15 -8.87 -7.88
CA LEU A 130 0.94 -7.81 -8.51
C LEU A 130 0.87 -7.88 -10.03
N TYR A 131 0.83 -9.07 -10.60
CA TYR A 131 0.62 -9.25 -12.04
C TYR A 131 -0.66 -8.55 -12.52
N HIS A 132 -1.79 -8.73 -11.83
CA HIS A 132 -3.04 -8.08 -12.22
C HIS A 132 -2.97 -6.54 -12.06
N ILE A 133 -2.31 -6.05 -11.02
CA ILE A 133 -2.11 -4.61 -10.81
C ILE A 133 -1.27 -4.02 -11.95
N VAL A 134 -0.14 -4.63 -12.27
CA VAL A 134 0.76 -4.17 -13.35
C VAL A 134 0.04 -4.19 -14.69
N LYS A 135 -0.71 -5.25 -14.99
CA LYS A 135 -1.52 -5.32 -16.23
C LYS A 135 -2.62 -4.27 -16.28
N TYR A 136 -3.25 -3.96 -15.15
CA TYR A 136 -4.22 -2.87 -15.08
C TYR A 136 -3.57 -1.51 -15.37
N ILE A 137 -2.41 -1.24 -14.77
CA ILE A 137 -1.65 0.00 -14.98
C ILE A 137 -1.23 0.10 -16.45
N ASP A 138 -0.67 -0.94 -17.03
CA ASP A 138 -0.22 -0.98 -18.43
C ASP A 138 -1.37 -0.66 -19.40
N ALA A 139 -2.56 -1.22 -19.15
CA ALA A 139 -3.72 -1.00 -19.99
C ALA A 139 -4.36 0.40 -19.83
N ASN A 140 -4.26 1.02 -18.67
CA ASN A 140 -5.05 2.21 -18.31
C ASN A 140 -4.19 3.45 -17.99
N ASN A 141 -2.91 3.29 -17.65
CA ASN A 141 -2.05 4.42 -17.32
C ASN A 141 -1.54 5.09 -18.59
N LYS A 142 -1.90 6.36 -18.74
CA LYS A 142 -1.41 7.23 -19.82
C LYS A 142 -0.47 8.34 -19.31
N LYS A 143 -0.09 8.25 -18.02
CA LYS A 143 0.81 9.22 -17.40
C LYS A 143 2.25 8.85 -17.74
N ASN A 144 3.02 9.82 -18.22
CA ASN A 144 4.46 9.68 -18.35
C ASN A 144 5.13 10.25 -17.10
N ILE A 145 5.39 9.37 -16.12
CA ILE A 145 6.08 9.68 -14.86
C ILE A 145 7.30 8.78 -14.80
N PRO A 146 8.44 9.14 -15.38
CA PRO A 146 9.61 8.26 -15.49
C PRO A 146 10.18 7.91 -14.11
N ILE A 147 9.89 6.69 -13.68
CA ILE A 147 10.38 6.05 -12.45
C ILE A 147 11.44 5.01 -12.80
N THR A 148 12.23 4.59 -11.83
CA THR A 148 13.07 3.41 -11.94
C THR A 148 12.45 2.26 -11.15
N VAL A 149 12.20 1.11 -11.79
CA VAL A 149 11.62 -0.04 -11.11
C VAL A 149 12.67 -1.12 -10.91
N VAL A 150 12.71 -1.70 -9.71
CA VAL A 150 13.66 -2.75 -9.35
C VAL A 150 12.94 -3.88 -8.59
N PRO A 151 13.20 -5.16 -8.87
CA PRO A 151 12.77 -6.25 -8.00
C PRO A 151 13.32 -6.08 -6.59
N ILE A 152 12.53 -6.39 -5.57
CA ILE A 152 13.03 -6.40 -4.18
C ILE A 152 13.72 -7.70 -3.79
N MET A 153 13.77 -8.67 -4.68
CA MET A 153 14.30 -10.01 -4.47
C MET A 153 14.80 -10.60 -5.78
N GLY A 154 15.69 -11.58 -5.69
CA GLY A 154 16.14 -12.35 -6.84
C GLY A 154 15.02 -13.15 -7.51
N ALA A 155 15.29 -13.70 -8.68
CA ALA A 155 14.33 -14.45 -9.48
C ALA A 155 13.75 -15.64 -8.73
N SER A 156 12.42 -15.75 -8.72
CA SER A 156 11.72 -16.78 -7.95
C SER A 156 11.52 -18.10 -8.71
N ASN A 157 11.94 -18.16 -9.99
CA ASN A 157 11.80 -19.35 -10.84
C ASN A 157 10.38 -19.94 -10.85
N VAL A 158 9.38 -19.06 -10.86
CA VAL A 158 7.96 -19.47 -10.90
C VAL A 158 7.61 -20.12 -12.25
N LYS A 159 6.66 -21.04 -12.26
CA LYS A 159 6.18 -21.71 -13.50
C LYS A 159 5.60 -20.74 -14.55
N ARG A 160 5.29 -19.51 -14.13
CA ARG A 160 4.74 -18.45 -14.97
C ARG A 160 5.66 -17.23 -14.89
N PRO A 161 6.63 -17.10 -15.81
CA PRO A 161 7.62 -16.01 -15.79
C PRO A 161 7.01 -14.62 -15.74
N GLU A 162 5.87 -14.42 -16.40
CA GLU A 162 5.14 -13.15 -16.43
C GLU A 162 4.67 -12.67 -15.03
N ARG A 163 4.80 -13.51 -14.00
CA ARG A 163 4.49 -13.20 -12.59
C ARG A 163 5.73 -13.07 -11.73
N ASP A 164 6.92 -13.26 -12.31
CA ASP A 164 8.18 -13.03 -11.62
C ASP A 164 8.43 -11.53 -11.42
N ALA A 165 9.13 -11.18 -10.35
CA ALA A 165 9.43 -9.79 -10.04
C ALA A 165 10.23 -9.08 -11.12
N MET A 166 11.04 -9.81 -11.89
CA MET A 166 11.84 -9.23 -12.99
C MET A 166 10.93 -8.78 -14.14
N ASP A 167 10.02 -9.65 -14.61
CA ASP A 167 9.09 -9.29 -15.69
C ASP A 167 8.11 -8.19 -15.23
N LEU A 168 7.62 -8.28 -13.99
CA LEU A 168 6.76 -7.25 -13.41
C LEU A 168 7.46 -5.90 -13.29
N ALA A 169 8.77 -5.88 -12.95
CA ALA A 169 9.53 -4.63 -12.89
C ALA A 169 9.67 -3.98 -14.28
N LYS A 170 9.93 -4.77 -15.31
CA LYS A 170 9.99 -4.30 -16.70
C LYS A 170 8.64 -3.73 -17.15
N ASP A 171 7.56 -4.48 -16.95
CA ASP A 171 6.22 -4.09 -17.40
C ASP A 171 5.76 -2.81 -16.68
N LEU A 172 5.97 -2.72 -15.35
CA LEU A 172 5.63 -1.54 -14.57
C LEU A 172 6.44 -0.31 -14.99
N ALA A 173 7.75 -0.46 -15.21
CA ALA A 173 8.58 0.63 -15.70
C ALA A 173 8.10 1.13 -17.07
N SER A 174 7.80 0.21 -18.00
CA SER A 174 7.28 0.55 -19.32
C SER A 174 5.96 1.31 -19.24
N ALA A 175 5.04 0.90 -18.35
CA ALA A 175 3.74 1.55 -18.17
C ALA A 175 3.87 3.00 -17.67
N TYR A 176 4.92 3.33 -16.92
CA TYR A 176 5.21 4.69 -16.45
C TYR A 176 6.20 5.47 -17.33
N GLY A 177 6.66 4.90 -18.46
CA GLY A 177 7.66 5.54 -19.33
C GLY A 177 9.04 5.67 -18.67
N GLY A 178 9.36 4.79 -17.73
CA GLY A 178 10.58 4.79 -16.93
C GLY A 178 11.59 3.72 -17.35
N THR A 179 12.49 3.40 -16.42
CA THR A 179 13.54 2.39 -16.59
C THR A 179 13.43 1.30 -15.54
N TYR A 180 14.12 0.18 -15.75
CA TYR A 180 14.17 -0.92 -14.79
C TYR A 180 15.60 -1.43 -14.61
N GLN A 181 15.86 -2.02 -13.44
CA GLN A 181 17.12 -2.69 -13.10
C GLN A 181 16.81 -4.09 -12.59
N TYR A 182 17.48 -5.12 -13.12
CA TYR A 182 17.29 -6.49 -12.65
C TYR A 182 18.28 -6.89 -11.55
N ILE A 183 17.86 -7.75 -10.63
CA ILE A 183 18.74 -8.49 -9.74
C ILE A 183 19.07 -9.82 -10.43
N TYR A 184 20.22 -9.90 -11.11
CA TYR A 184 20.66 -11.09 -11.86
C TYR A 184 21.12 -12.22 -10.92
N ALA A 185 20.27 -12.60 -9.99
CA ALA A 185 20.51 -13.68 -9.07
C ALA A 185 19.22 -14.44 -8.77
N PRO A 186 19.27 -15.73 -8.42
CA PRO A 186 18.10 -16.45 -7.92
C PRO A 186 17.72 -15.94 -6.53
N LEU A 187 16.44 -16.09 -6.16
CA LEU A 187 15.94 -15.74 -4.82
C LEU A 187 16.66 -16.54 -3.71
N PHE A 188 16.83 -17.84 -3.90
CA PHE A 188 17.59 -18.69 -2.99
C PHE A 188 18.76 -19.36 -3.68
N VAL A 189 19.91 -19.24 -3.10
CA VAL A 189 21.12 -19.95 -3.54
C VAL A 189 21.37 -21.20 -2.70
N LYS A 190 22.36 -22.01 -3.10
CA LYS A 190 22.62 -23.32 -2.47
C LYS A 190 23.09 -23.17 -1.02
N ASN A 191 23.94 -22.21 -0.73
CA ASN A 191 24.56 -22.00 0.58
C ASN A 191 24.90 -20.52 0.80
N LYS A 192 25.31 -20.19 2.02
CA LYS A 192 25.66 -18.84 2.46
C LYS A 192 26.85 -18.26 1.69
N GLU A 193 27.86 -19.07 1.47
CA GLU A 193 29.11 -18.68 0.78
C GLU A 193 28.82 -18.22 -0.65
N LEU A 194 27.94 -18.92 -1.36
CA LEU A 194 27.54 -18.51 -2.71
C LEU A 194 26.75 -17.19 -2.69
N LYS A 195 25.89 -16.96 -1.69
CA LYS A 195 25.22 -15.66 -1.50
C LYS A 195 26.26 -14.55 -1.32
N GLU A 196 27.21 -14.75 -0.40
CA GLU A 196 28.23 -13.76 -0.09
C GLU A 196 29.08 -13.38 -1.32
N ILE A 197 29.38 -14.34 -2.20
CA ILE A 197 30.08 -14.09 -3.46
C ILE A 197 29.18 -13.29 -4.42
N LEU A 198 27.95 -13.73 -4.64
CA LEU A 198 27.05 -13.10 -5.61
C LEU A 198 26.69 -11.66 -5.25
N VAL A 199 26.45 -11.36 -3.96
CA VAL A 199 26.10 -10.00 -3.53
C VAL A 199 27.29 -9.03 -3.60
N GLN A 200 28.52 -9.50 -3.85
CA GLN A 200 29.70 -8.66 -4.12
C GLN A 200 29.86 -8.31 -5.60
N ASP A 201 29.19 -9.01 -6.50
CA ASP A 201 29.16 -8.64 -7.92
C ASP A 201 28.57 -7.24 -8.09
N ASP A 202 29.26 -6.37 -8.81
CA ASP A 202 28.91 -4.95 -8.93
C ASP A 202 27.49 -4.74 -9.48
N THR A 203 27.06 -5.58 -10.43
CA THR A 203 25.74 -5.50 -11.05
C THR A 203 24.64 -5.86 -10.04
N ILE A 204 24.82 -6.96 -9.31
CA ILE A 204 23.88 -7.44 -8.29
C ILE A 204 23.85 -6.48 -7.12
N LYS A 205 25.02 -6.05 -6.65
CA LYS A 205 25.17 -5.11 -5.54
C LYS A 205 24.48 -3.79 -5.81
N THR A 206 24.67 -3.23 -7.00
CA THR A 206 24.02 -1.97 -7.42
C THR A 206 22.48 -2.12 -7.42
N ALA A 207 21.97 -3.22 -7.97
CA ALA A 207 20.52 -3.48 -7.99
C ALA A 207 19.94 -3.68 -6.58
N LEU A 208 20.64 -4.40 -5.70
CA LEU A 208 20.25 -4.57 -4.30
C LEU A 208 20.26 -3.24 -3.55
N GLN A 209 21.28 -2.40 -3.74
CA GLN A 209 21.33 -1.07 -3.12
C GLN A 209 20.19 -0.18 -3.59
N LEU A 210 19.83 -0.26 -4.88
CA LEU A 210 18.68 0.46 -5.42
C LEU A 210 17.38 -0.02 -4.76
N ALA A 211 17.17 -1.32 -4.64
CA ALA A 211 16.00 -1.92 -3.99
C ALA A 211 15.91 -1.56 -2.49
N GLN A 212 17.04 -1.56 -1.78
CA GLN A 212 17.14 -1.19 -0.36
C GLN A 212 16.78 0.28 -0.08
N ASN A 213 16.94 1.14 -1.08
CA ASN A 213 16.65 2.57 -1.00
C ASN A 213 15.39 2.96 -1.82
N ALA A 214 14.50 2.02 -2.09
CA ALA A 214 13.27 2.30 -2.82
C ALA A 214 12.39 3.32 -2.08
N ASP A 215 11.85 4.29 -2.81
CA ASP A 215 10.92 5.30 -2.29
C ASP A 215 9.53 4.72 -2.03
N VAL A 216 9.13 3.76 -2.86
CA VAL A 216 7.88 3.01 -2.79
C VAL A 216 8.18 1.54 -3.02
N ILE A 217 7.58 0.65 -2.23
CA ILE A 217 7.63 -0.80 -2.47
C ILE A 217 6.20 -1.30 -2.69
N LEU A 218 5.95 -1.88 -3.87
CA LEU A 218 4.70 -2.55 -4.18
C LEU A 218 4.87 -4.06 -3.94
N THR A 219 4.12 -4.59 -2.99
CA THR A 219 4.26 -5.98 -2.55
C THR A 219 2.92 -6.64 -2.22
N SER A 220 2.96 -7.90 -1.94
CA SER A 220 1.86 -8.70 -1.40
C SER A 220 2.40 -9.65 -0.35
N VAL A 221 1.57 -10.04 0.59
CA VAL A 221 1.88 -11.14 1.50
C VAL A 221 1.33 -12.46 0.94
N GLY A 222 2.06 -13.53 1.19
CA GLY A 222 1.57 -14.89 0.96
C GLY A 222 1.27 -15.59 2.27
N SER A 223 0.19 -16.38 2.31
CA SER A 223 -0.10 -17.29 3.42
C SER A 223 0.61 -18.62 3.19
N VAL A 224 1.12 -19.24 4.24
CA VAL A 224 1.68 -20.60 4.20
C VAL A 224 0.60 -21.66 3.97
N GLU A 225 -0.67 -21.35 4.17
CA GLU A 225 -1.78 -22.24 3.83
C GLU A 225 -1.84 -22.57 2.34
N TYR A 226 -1.41 -21.61 1.50
CA TYR A 226 -1.24 -21.86 0.07
C TYR A 226 0.11 -22.51 -0.17
N LYS A 227 0.17 -23.78 -0.44
CA LYS A 227 1.38 -24.58 -0.67
C LYS A 227 2.27 -24.11 -1.85
N THR A 228 2.24 -22.82 -2.17
CA THR A 228 3.03 -22.22 -3.25
C THR A 228 4.51 -22.45 -3.05
N TRP A 229 4.99 -22.33 -1.82
CA TRP A 229 6.39 -22.49 -1.46
C TRP A 229 6.82 -23.94 -1.29
N GLU A 230 5.88 -24.87 -1.02
CA GLU A 230 6.18 -26.30 -0.95
C GLU A 230 6.81 -26.80 -2.25
N ASN A 231 6.24 -26.41 -3.38
CA ASN A 231 6.77 -26.76 -4.71
C ASN A 231 8.13 -26.12 -5.02
N TYR A 232 8.46 -25.00 -4.36
CA TYR A 232 9.68 -24.25 -4.59
C TYR A 232 10.83 -24.65 -3.65
N LEU A 233 10.53 -24.83 -2.37
CA LEU A 233 11.49 -25.16 -1.31
C LEU A 233 11.63 -26.65 -1.04
N GLY A 234 10.70 -27.45 -1.53
CA GLY A 234 10.53 -28.84 -1.17
C GLY A 234 9.74 -29.04 0.12
N GLU A 235 9.06 -30.17 0.22
CA GLU A 235 8.12 -30.52 1.31
C GLU A 235 8.77 -30.41 2.69
N SER A 236 9.96 -30.97 2.87
CA SER A 236 10.66 -30.98 4.17
C SER A 236 10.97 -29.58 4.70
N THR A 237 11.42 -28.69 3.84
CA THR A 237 11.72 -27.29 4.20
C THR A 237 10.45 -26.53 4.52
N PHE A 238 9.40 -26.77 3.74
CA PHE A 238 8.10 -26.14 3.96
C PHE A 238 7.45 -26.56 5.27
N HIS A 239 7.50 -27.86 5.60
CA HIS A 239 7.04 -28.37 6.91
C HIS A 239 7.85 -27.80 8.07
N LEU A 240 9.16 -27.63 7.93
CA LEU A 240 9.99 -27.01 8.96
C LEU A 240 9.54 -25.56 9.26
N LEU A 241 9.18 -24.78 8.24
CA LEU A 241 8.65 -23.43 8.42
C LEU A 241 7.33 -23.44 9.21
N GLY A 242 6.39 -24.32 8.85
CA GLY A 242 5.13 -24.50 9.58
C GLY A 242 5.34 -24.89 11.04
N ASN A 243 6.22 -25.87 11.30
CA ASN A 243 6.56 -26.31 12.67
C ASN A 243 7.20 -25.19 13.51
N LYS A 244 7.85 -24.22 12.89
CA LYS A 244 8.39 -23.02 13.55
C LYS A 244 7.37 -21.90 13.71
N GLY A 245 6.11 -22.11 13.32
CA GLY A 245 5.03 -21.14 13.47
C GLY A 245 4.95 -20.10 12.36
N ALA A 246 5.56 -20.34 11.19
CA ALA A 246 5.39 -19.46 10.05
C ALA A 246 3.93 -19.43 9.61
N ILE A 247 3.35 -18.23 9.48
CA ILE A 247 1.97 -18.02 9.00
C ILE A 247 1.93 -17.29 7.67
N GLY A 248 2.96 -16.52 7.36
CA GLY A 248 3.03 -15.71 6.16
C GLY A 248 4.46 -15.44 5.72
N HIS A 249 4.55 -14.85 4.55
CA HIS A 249 5.83 -14.38 3.99
C HIS A 249 5.65 -13.08 3.20
N ILE A 250 6.71 -12.28 3.17
CA ILE A 250 6.85 -11.07 2.36
C ILE A 250 8.25 -11.03 1.76
N GLY A 251 8.39 -10.79 0.47
CA GLY A 251 9.69 -10.68 -0.16
C GLY A 251 10.61 -11.92 -0.04
N GLY A 252 10.07 -13.11 0.28
CA GLY A 252 10.85 -14.34 0.53
C GLY A 252 11.18 -14.58 2.00
N HIS A 253 10.91 -13.65 2.88
CA HIS A 253 11.04 -13.80 4.33
C HIS A 253 9.77 -14.35 4.95
N PHE A 254 9.91 -15.32 5.87
CA PHE A 254 8.81 -15.94 6.60
C PHE A 254 8.71 -15.38 8.01
N TYR A 255 7.50 -15.21 8.51
CA TYR A 255 7.21 -14.64 9.83
C TYR A 255 6.04 -15.32 10.53
N ASP A 256 6.01 -15.20 11.86
CA ASP A 256 4.92 -15.68 12.71
C ASP A 256 3.77 -14.65 12.82
N ILE A 257 2.72 -15.01 13.57
CA ILE A 257 1.54 -14.15 13.77
C ILE A 257 1.84 -12.82 14.48
N ASN A 258 2.97 -12.70 15.15
CA ASN A 258 3.43 -11.49 15.81
C ASN A 258 4.34 -10.64 14.91
N GLY A 259 4.59 -11.10 13.68
CA GLY A 259 5.49 -10.45 12.74
C GLY A 259 6.98 -10.73 12.99
N LYS A 260 7.30 -11.68 13.85
CA LYS A 260 8.68 -12.05 14.12
C LYS A 260 9.20 -12.97 13.02
N GLU A 261 10.38 -12.63 12.48
CA GLU A 261 11.04 -13.44 11.45
C GLU A 261 11.32 -14.86 11.91
N ILE A 262 10.99 -15.83 11.06
CA ILE A 262 11.31 -17.24 11.28
C ILE A 262 12.73 -17.51 10.79
N ASN A 263 13.65 -17.57 11.74
CA ASN A 263 15.06 -17.86 11.44
C ASN A 263 15.27 -19.33 11.04
N THR A 264 15.73 -19.50 9.81
CA THR A 264 16.12 -20.78 9.21
C THR A 264 17.34 -20.59 8.32
N SER A 265 17.93 -21.67 7.85
CA SER A 265 19.02 -21.62 6.85
C SER A 265 18.60 -20.98 5.51
N LEU A 266 17.29 -20.73 5.28
CA LEU A 266 16.82 -20.01 4.12
C LEU A 266 17.25 -18.54 4.16
N ASN A 267 17.24 -17.92 5.34
CA ASN A 267 17.64 -16.52 5.52
C ASN A 267 19.09 -16.27 5.08
N ASP A 268 19.98 -17.23 5.37
CA ASP A 268 21.38 -17.17 4.98
C ASP A 268 21.60 -17.33 3.47
N ARG A 269 20.61 -17.86 2.75
CA ARG A 269 20.68 -18.19 1.31
C ARG A 269 19.82 -17.30 0.43
N MET A 270 19.03 -16.41 1.01
CA MET A 270 18.12 -15.52 0.28
C MET A 270 18.87 -14.30 -0.26
N ILE A 271 18.63 -13.96 -1.52
CA ILE A 271 19.09 -12.71 -2.17
C ILE A 271 17.89 -11.79 -2.34
N GLY A 272 17.91 -10.64 -1.71
CA GLY A 272 16.85 -9.64 -1.70
C GLY A 272 17.05 -8.64 -0.57
N ILE A 273 16.09 -7.73 -0.42
CA ILE A 273 16.07 -6.77 0.69
C ILE A 273 15.62 -7.47 1.97
N GLY A 274 16.05 -6.94 3.12
CA GLY A 274 15.68 -7.47 4.44
C GLY A 274 14.47 -6.75 5.06
N TYR A 275 14.03 -7.21 6.24
CA TYR A 275 12.96 -6.56 7.00
C TYR A 275 13.29 -5.12 7.37
N ASN A 276 14.53 -4.83 7.78
CA ASN A 276 14.98 -3.48 8.11
C ASN A 276 14.83 -2.52 6.92
N ASP A 277 14.92 -3.01 5.68
CA ASP A 277 14.73 -2.21 4.47
C ASP A 277 13.25 -1.89 4.26
N LEU A 278 12.35 -2.86 4.53
CA LEU A 278 10.91 -2.65 4.51
C LEU A 278 10.48 -1.63 5.57
N GLU A 279 10.98 -1.74 6.82
CA GLU A 279 10.66 -0.82 7.91
C GLU A 279 11.11 0.62 7.61
N ARG A 280 12.25 0.79 6.93
CA ARG A 280 12.76 2.12 6.54
C ARG A 280 12.01 2.75 5.39
N CYS A 281 11.40 1.95 4.52
CA CYS A 281 10.67 2.46 3.37
C CYS A 281 9.38 3.17 3.81
N LYS A 282 9.21 4.42 3.37
CA LYS A 282 8.07 5.26 3.77
C LYS A 282 6.73 4.83 3.17
N ASN A 283 6.76 4.09 2.07
CA ASN A 283 5.57 3.66 1.33
C ASN A 283 5.70 2.18 0.93
N VAL A 284 5.49 1.26 1.88
CA VAL A 284 5.36 -0.18 1.57
C VAL A 284 3.89 -0.48 1.37
N VAL A 285 3.49 -0.60 0.11
CA VAL A 285 2.11 -0.85 -0.33
C VAL A 285 1.90 -2.35 -0.45
N CYS A 286 1.17 -2.92 0.49
CA CYS A 286 0.79 -4.31 0.47
C CYS A 286 -0.63 -4.48 -0.08
N VAL A 287 -0.78 -5.31 -1.10
CA VAL A 287 -2.10 -5.65 -1.66
C VAL A 287 -2.38 -7.13 -1.42
N ALA A 288 -3.50 -7.43 -0.77
CA ALA A 288 -3.90 -8.80 -0.48
C ALA A 288 -5.43 -8.94 -0.60
N TYR A 289 -5.93 -10.15 -0.80
CA TYR A 289 -7.37 -10.42 -0.81
C TYR A 289 -7.69 -11.85 -0.37
N GLY A 290 -8.90 -12.00 0.15
CA GLY A 290 -9.46 -13.26 0.63
C GLY A 290 -9.10 -13.57 2.08
N GLU A 291 -10.03 -14.21 2.79
CA GLU A 291 -9.93 -14.53 4.21
C GLU A 291 -8.66 -15.29 4.59
N ALA A 292 -8.23 -16.24 3.75
CA ALA A 292 -7.04 -17.06 4.02
C ALA A 292 -5.72 -16.27 4.07
N LYS A 293 -5.72 -15.00 3.67
CA LYS A 293 -4.56 -14.11 3.81
C LYS A 293 -4.57 -13.28 5.09
N ALA A 294 -5.68 -13.22 5.81
CA ALA A 294 -5.82 -12.34 6.96
C ALA A 294 -4.75 -12.56 8.03
N ALA A 295 -4.45 -13.81 8.41
CA ALA A 295 -3.40 -14.10 9.37
C ALA A 295 -2.02 -13.60 8.90
N ALA A 296 -1.67 -13.80 7.63
CA ALA A 296 -0.43 -13.30 7.04
C ALA A 296 -0.37 -11.77 7.03
N VAL A 297 -1.48 -11.09 6.69
CA VAL A 297 -1.60 -9.63 6.76
C VAL A 297 -1.43 -9.14 8.19
N ALA A 298 -2.08 -9.78 9.18
CA ALA A 298 -1.97 -9.43 10.59
C ALA A 298 -0.53 -9.51 11.09
N GLY A 299 0.19 -10.59 10.75
CA GLY A 299 1.61 -10.73 11.08
C GLY A 299 2.46 -9.64 10.45
N ALA A 300 2.24 -9.33 9.16
CA ALA A 300 2.99 -8.27 8.47
C ALA A 300 2.74 -6.87 9.06
N LEU A 301 1.52 -6.57 9.51
CA LEU A 301 1.16 -5.33 10.20
C LEU A 301 1.84 -5.24 11.57
N ARG A 302 1.79 -6.30 12.37
CA ARG A 302 2.45 -6.36 13.70
C ARG A 302 3.96 -6.27 13.61
N GLY A 303 4.55 -6.84 12.56
CA GLY A 303 5.98 -6.75 12.28
C GLY A 303 6.45 -5.40 11.74
N GLY A 304 5.52 -4.46 11.42
CA GLY A 304 5.88 -3.15 10.87
C GLY A 304 6.37 -3.19 9.42
N PHE A 305 6.17 -4.31 8.70
CA PHE A 305 6.70 -4.49 7.33
C PHE A 305 5.94 -3.73 6.27
N ILE A 306 4.73 -3.29 6.58
CA ILE A 306 3.83 -2.60 5.66
C ILE A 306 3.24 -1.37 6.35
N ASN A 307 3.09 -0.28 5.62
CA ASN A 307 2.51 0.97 6.14
C ASN A 307 1.35 1.48 5.28
N THR A 308 1.07 0.81 4.17
CA THR A 308 -0.13 0.98 3.35
C THR A 308 -0.72 -0.39 3.03
N LEU A 309 -1.99 -0.57 3.34
CA LEU A 309 -2.72 -1.82 3.13
C LEU A 309 -3.90 -1.60 2.19
N ILE A 310 -3.99 -2.40 1.12
CA ILE A 310 -5.12 -2.40 0.19
C ILE A 310 -5.67 -3.84 0.14
N ILE A 311 -6.90 -4.03 0.62
CA ILE A 311 -7.51 -5.35 0.77
C ILE A 311 -8.98 -5.36 0.38
N ASP A 312 -9.56 -6.55 0.27
CA ASP A 312 -11.02 -6.73 0.22
C ASP A 312 -11.63 -6.83 1.63
N SER A 313 -12.94 -6.62 1.72
CA SER A 313 -13.66 -6.67 3.00
C SER A 313 -13.61 -8.07 3.64
N ALA A 314 -13.59 -9.16 2.87
CA ALA A 314 -13.47 -10.51 3.40
C ALA A 314 -12.13 -10.74 4.15
N CYS A 315 -11.03 -10.20 3.65
CA CYS A 315 -9.76 -10.20 4.37
C CYS A 315 -9.81 -9.26 5.58
N GLY A 316 -10.39 -8.06 5.43
CA GLY A 316 -10.47 -7.05 6.46
C GLY A 316 -11.29 -7.47 7.68
N GLU A 317 -12.45 -8.08 7.49
CA GLU A 317 -13.32 -8.60 8.56
C GLU A 317 -12.63 -9.68 9.42
N LYS A 318 -11.68 -10.43 8.83
CA LYS A 318 -10.89 -11.46 9.55
C LYS A 318 -9.66 -10.89 10.25
N LEU A 319 -9.30 -9.63 10.04
CA LEU A 319 -8.21 -8.96 10.72
C LEU A 319 -8.61 -8.46 12.11
N LEU A 320 -9.88 -8.20 12.31
CA LEU A 320 -10.48 -7.70 13.55
C LEU A 320 -11.09 -8.84 14.37
#